data_779cc812837ce9971115e1137de261f5
#
_entry.id   779cc812837ce9971115e1137de261f5
#
_cell.length_a   1.000
_cell.length_b   1.000
_cell.length_c   1.000
_cell.angle_alpha   90.00
_cell.angle_beta   90.00
_cell.angle_gamma   90.00
#
_symmetry.space_group_name_H-M   'P 1'
#
loop_
_entity.id
_entity.type
_entity.pdbx_description
1 polymer ?
#
loop_
_entity_poly.entity_id
_entity_poly.type
_entity_poly.pdbx_seq_one_letter_code
_entity_poly.pdbx_strand_id
1 'polypeptide(L)'
;MISQKIVLPGGAGLVGQNLIPALKKKGFNELVVIDKHSHNLQVLQTLHPDITCELADLAIVGSWMHHFEHARAVVILQAQIGGLDADKFLQNNVIATENILQAVQKFNVSRMIHISSSVVTSAADDLYSRSKKQQEKIIIESGFPCP
;
A
#
# COMPACT_ATOMS: atom_id res chain seq x y z
N MET A 1 -11.01 12.37 19.91
CA MET A 1 -9.58 12.08 19.68
C MET A 1 -9.31 11.89 18.19
N ILE A 2 -8.18 12.36 17.72
CA ILE A 2 -7.76 12.12 16.33
C ILE A 2 -7.31 10.66 16.22
N SER A 3 -7.87 9.92 15.27
CA SER A 3 -7.44 8.53 15.02
C SER A 3 -5.94 8.44 14.77
N GLN A 4 -5.31 7.39 15.25
CA GLN A 4 -3.90 7.07 15.02
C GLN A 4 -3.72 5.94 13.99
N LYS A 5 -4.84 5.44 13.42
CA LYS A 5 -4.82 4.32 12.49
C LYS A 5 -4.04 4.64 11.22
N ILE A 6 -3.08 3.78 10.90
CA ILE A 6 -2.33 3.81 9.64
C ILE A 6 -2.60 2.50 8.88
N VAL A 7 -3.02 2.63 7.64
CA VAL A 7 -3.25 1.48 6.75
C VAL A 7 -2.05 1.33 5.83
N LEU A 8 -1.55 0.11 5.72
CA LEU A 8 -0.32 -0.26 5.02
C LEU A 8 -0.62 -1.31 3.94
N PRO A 9 -1.19 -0.92 2.79
CA PRO A 9 -1.38 -1.82 1.66
C PRO A 9 -0.02 -2.31 1.14
N GLY A 10 0.17 -3.63 1.04
CA GLY A 10 1.46 -4.25 0.70
C GLY A 10 2.47 -4.27 1.86
N GLY A 11 2.00 -4.06 3.08
CA GLY A 11 2.85 -3.91 4.26
C GLY A 11 3.52 -5.20 4.76
N ALA A 12 3.20 -6.36 4.21
CA ALA A 12 3.88 -7.61 4.55
C ALA A 12 5.18 -7.83 3.74
N GLY A 13 5.48 -6.95 2.79
CA GLY A 13 6.75 -6.96 2.06
C GLY A 13 7.93 -6.40 2.88
N LEU A 14 9.12 -6.42 2.27
CA LEU A 14 10.37 -6.01 2.93
C LEU A 14 10.30 -4.60 3.53
N VAL A 15 9.79 -3.64 2.78
CA VAL A 15 9.69 -2.24 3.25
C VAL A 15 8.73 -2.14 4.42
N GLY A 16 7.56 -2.76 4.33
CA GLY A 16 6.55 -2.74 5.39
C GLY A 16 7.04 -3.39 6.69
N GLN A 17 7.70 -4.55 6.58
CA GLN A 17 8.26 -5.24 7.75
C GLN A 17 9.31 -4.40 8.50
N ASN A 18 10.04 -3.54 7.82
CA ASN A 18 10.98 -2.61 8.45
C ASN A 18 10.32 -1.31 8.92
N LEU A 19 9.26 -0.86 8.24
CA LEU A 19 8.54 0.36 8.61
C LEU A 19 7.70 0.19 9.88
N ILE A 20 7.08 -0.97 10.07
CA ILE A 20 6.19 -1.24 11.21
C ILE A 20 6.88 -1.02 12.57
N PRO A 21 8.06 -1.58 12.85
CA PRO A 21 8.77 -1.30 14.11
C PRO A 21 9.09 0.17 14.28
N ALA A 22 9.44 0.87 13.20
CA ALA A 22 9.75 2.30 13.24
C ALA A 22 8.50 3.14 13.57
N LEU A 23 7.34 2.81 13.00
CA LEU A 23 6.07 3.46 13.31
C LEU A 23 5.68 3.24 14.78
N LYS A 24 5.80 2.01 15.27
CA LYS A 24 5.52 1.68 16.69
C LYS A 24 6.42 2.46 17.63
N LYS A 25 7.71 2.57 17.32
CA LYS A 25 8.65 3.38 18.09
C LYS A 25 8.27 4.86 18.14
N LYS A 26 7.57 5.35 17.12
CA LYS A 26 7.04 6.73 17.05
C LYS A 26 5.67 6.88 17.71
N GLY A 27 5.13 5.83 18.30
CA GLY A 27 3.84 5.84 19.01
C GLY A 27 2.63 5.54 18.14
N PHE A 28 2.81 5.14 16.88
CA PHE A 28 1.70 4.68 16.03
C PHE A 28 1.44 3.20 16.29
N ASN A 29 0.45 2.90 17.10
CA ASN A 29 0.16 1.53 17.54
C ASN A 29 -1.07 0.91 16.83
N GLU A 30 -1.91 1.71 16.18
CA GLU A 30 -3.05 1.23 15.42
C GLU A 30 -2.65 1.04 13.95
N LEU A 31 -2.01 -0.09 13.65
CA LEU A 31 -1.50 -0.42 12.33
C LEU A 31 -2.33 -1.54 11.69
N VAL A 32 -2.71 -1.34 10.43
CA VAL A 32 -3.44 -2.33 9.63
C VAL A 32 -2.63 -2.65 8.39
N VAL A 33 -2.30 -3.90 8.20
CA VAL A 33 -1.59 -4.42 7.03
C VAL A 33 -2.55 -5.23 6.16
N ILE A 34 -2.60 -4.89 4.88
CA ILE A 34 -3.39 -5.63 3.88
C ILE A 34 -2.43 -6.15 2.82
N ASP A 35 -2.38 -7.46 2.64
CA ASP A 35 -1.47 -8.09 1.68
C ASP A 35 -2.06 -9.40 1.18
N LYS A 36 -1.63 -9.87 0.01
CA LYS A 36 -2.05 -11.15 -0.54
C LYS A 36 -1.08 -12.30 -0.25
N HIS A 37 0.07 -12.02 0.33
CA HIS A 37 1.08 -13.02 0.66
C HIS A 37 0.84 -13.59 2.06
N SER A 38 0.11 -14.70 2.14
CA SER A 38 -0.31 -15.32 3.41
C SER A 38 0.86 -15.65 4.33
N HIS A 39 1.95 -16.21 3.79
CA HIS A 39 3.13 -16.55 4.59
C HIS A 39 3.76 -15.30 5.24
N ASN A 40 3.95 -14.23 4.48
CA ASN A 40 4.51 -12.99 5.01
C ASN A 40 3.62 -12.35 6.08
N LEU A 41 2.29 -12.40 5.88
CA LEU A 41 1.33 -11.95 6.90
C LEU A 41 1.41 -12.76 8.18
N GLN A 42 1.58 -14.09 8.09
CA GLN A 42 1.75 -14.95 9.26
C GLN A 42 3.03 -14.62 10.05
N VAL A 43 4.14 -14.42 9.34
CA VAL A 43 5.41 -13.98 9.95
C VAL A 43 5.22 -12.64 10.66
N LEU A 44 4.61 -11.68 9.99
CA LEU A 44 4.36 -10.35 10.53
C LEU A 44 3.45 -10.38 11.77
N GLN A 45 2.36 -11.17 11.72
CA GLN A 45 1.43 -11.34 12.84
C GLN A 45 2.09 -12.02 14.04
N THR A 46 3.04 -12.93 13.80
CA THR A 46 3.82 -13.57 14.86
C THR A 46 4.77 -12.58 15.55
N LEU A 47 5.43 -11.72 14.75
CA LEU A 47 6.35 -10.71 15.27
C LEU A 47 5.63 -9.53 15.94
N HIS A 48 4.44 -9.22 15.47
CA HIS A 48 3.63 -8.08 15.91
C HIS A 48 2.17 -8.51 16.13
N PRO A 49 1.87 -9.25 17.22
CA PRO A 49 0.52 -9.76 17.47
C PRO A 49 -0.53 -8.67 17.76
N ASP A 50 -0.08 -7.46 18.00
CA ASP A 50 -0.87 -6.28 18.33
C ASP A 50 -1.35 -5.49 17.08
N ILE A 51 -0.88 -5.83 15.88
CA ILE A 51 -1.34 -5.20 14.64
C ILE A 51 -2.45 -6.01 13.98
N THR A 52 -3.24 -5.37 13.13
CA THR A 52 -4.25 -6.04 12.32
C THR A 52 -3.64 -6.45 10.97
N CYS A 53 -3.79 -7.72 10.62
CA CYS A 53 -3.38 -8.25 9.31
C CYS A 53 -4.60 -8.79 8.57
N GLU A 54 -4.80 -8.38 7.32
CA GLU A 54 -5.84 -8.91 6.44
C GLU A 54 -5.22 -9.50 5.16
N LEU A 55 -5.61 -10.73 4.85
CA LEU A 55 -5.27 -11.39 3.59
C LEU A 55 -6.27 -10.95 2.52
N ALA A 56 -5.83 -10.14 1.58
CA ALA A 56 -6.66 -9.71 0.47
C ALA A 56 -5.82 -9.34 -0.76
N ASP A 57 -6.38 -9.54 -1.95
CA ASP A 57 -5.83 -9.03 -3.20
C ASP A 57 -6.38 -7.62 -3.45
N LEU A 58 -5.50 -6.63 -3.40
CA LEU A 58 -5.87 -5.22 -3.60
C LEU A 58 -6.33 -4.90 -5.03
N ALA A 59 -6.03 -5.77 -6.00
CA ALA A 59 -6.57 -5.66 -7.36
C ALA A 59 -8.07 -5.99 -7.44
N ILE A 60 -8.64 -6.57 -6.38
CA ILE A 60 -10.04 -6.94 -6.28
C ILE A 60 -10.71 -6.08 -5.22
N VAL A 61 -11.72 -5.31 -5.61
CA VAL A 61 -12.54 -4.54 -4.68
C VAL A 61 -13.22 -5.49 -3.69
N GLY A 62 -13.15 -5.18 -2.40
CA GLY A 62 -13.68 -6.07 -1.38
C GLY A 62 -13.76 -5.45 0.01
N SER A 63 -14.03 -6.30 1.00
CA SER A 63 -14.22 -5.91 2.39
C SER A 63 -13.00 -5.23 3.01
N TRP A 64 -11.80 -5.49 2.52
CA TRP A 64 -10.58 -4.84 3.00
C TRP A 64 -10.64 -3.30 2.95
N MET A 65 -11.49 -2.74 2.08
CA MET A 65 -11.64 -1.27 1.97
C MET A 65 -12.17 -0.65 3.26
N HIS A 66 -12.91 -1.38 4.11
CA HIS A 66 -13.44 -0.84 5.37
C HIS A 66 -12.34 -0.44 6.36
N HIS A 67 -11.14 -0.99 6.24
CA HIS A 67 -10.00 -0.58 7.08
C HIS A 67 -9.59 0.88 6.90
N PHE A 68 -9.96 1.48 5.77
CA PHE A 68 -9.69 2.89 5.49
C PHE A 68 -10.62 3.84 6.26
N GLU A 69 -11.73 3.32 6.79
CA GLU A 69 -12.64 4.11 7.63
C GLU A 69 -11.88 4.59 8.88
N HIS A 70 -11.97 5.89 9.13
CA HIS A 70 -11.24 6.58 10.22
C HIS A 70 -9.71 6.46 10.15
N ALA A 71 -9.13 6.06 9.03
CA ALA A 71 -7.68 6.05 8.90
C ALA A 71 -7.12 7.48 8.90
N ARG A 72 -6.09 7.70 9.71
CA ARG A 72 -5.32 8.95 9.72
C ARG A 72 -4.44 9.07 8.49
N ALA A 73 -3.84 7.96 8.08
CA ALA A 73 -2.94 7.92 6.94
C ALA A 73 -2.96 6.55 6.26
N VAL A 74 -2.60 6.56 4.99
CA VAL A 74 -2.33 5.37 4.19
C VAL A 74 -0.91 5.46 3.64
N VAL A 75 -0.12 4.40 3.79
CA VAL A 75 1.20 4.28 3.17
C VAL A 75 1.14 3.15 2.14
N ILE A 76 1.18 3.51 0.87
CA ILE A 76 1.03 2.59 -0.26
C ILE A 76 2.38 1.93 -0.55
N LEU A 77 2.50 0.65 -0.24
CA LEU A 77 3.74 -0.14 -0.31
C LEU A 77 3.69 -1.26 -1.34
N GLN A 78 2.49 -1.63 -1.85
CA GLN A 78 2.38 -2.76 -2.77
C GLN A 78 3.12 -2.47 -4.08
N ALA A 79 3.85 -3.48 -4.54
CA ALA A 79 4.52 -3.45 -5.84
C ALA A 79 4.82 -4.87 -6.34
N GLN A 80 4.52 -5.13 -7.60
CA GLN A 80 5.12 -6.22 -8.38
C GLN A 80 6.48 -5.72 -8.87
N ILE A 81 7.56 -6.37 -8.45
CA ILE A 81 8.92 -5.94 -8.77
C ILE A 81 9.51 -6.80 -9.89
N GLY A 82 9.28 -8.11 -9.85
CA GLY A 82 9.86 -9.07 -10.79
C GLY A 82 8.82 -9.88 -11.53
N GLY A 83 9.26 -10.55 -12.59
CA GLY A 83 8.46 -11.42 -13.43
C GLY A 83 8.37 -10.94 -14.88
N LEU A 84 7.80 -11.80 -15.73
CA LEU A 84 7.63 -11.55 -17.16
C LEU A 84 6.15 -11.40 -17.56
N ASP A 85 5.25 -11.48 -16.59
CA ASP A 85 3.81 -11.43 -16.82
C ASP A 85 3.31 -9.99 -16.70
N ALA A 86 3.00 -9.36 -17.83
CA ALA A 86 2.51 -7.99 -17.88
C ALA A 86 1.20 -7.80 -17.09
N ASP A 87 0.32 -8.81 -17.06
CA ASP A 87 -0.95 -8.73 -16.34
C ASP A 87 -0.72 -8.62 -14.83
N LYS A 88 0.30 -9.29 -14.28
CA LYS A 88 0.63 -9.15 -12.87
C LYS A 88 1.10 -7.74 -12.51
N PHE A 89 1.87 -7.09 -13.39
CA PHE A 89 2.25 -5.69 -13.18
C PHE A 89 1.05 -4.76 -13.26
N LEU A 90 0.16 -4.98 -14.21
CA LEU A 90 -1.08 -4.22 -14.34
C LEU A 90 -1.95 -4.38 -13.08
N GLN A 91 -2.22 -5.60 -12.66
CA GLN A 91 -3.07 -5.89 -11.50
C GLN A 91 -2.47 -5.34 -10.19
N ASN A 92 -1.19 -5.64 -9.92
CA ASN A 92 -0.59 -5.37 -8.62
C ASN A 92 -0.11 -3.92 -8.46
N ASN A 93 0.27 -3.24 -9.54
CA ASN A 93 0.79 -1.88 -9.48
C ASN A 93 -0.24 -0.83 -9.92
N VAL A 94 -1.09 -1.13 -10.90
CA VAL A 94 -2.03 -0.15 -11.46
C VAL A 94 -3.42 -0.31 -10.86
N ILE A 95 -4.08 -1.45 -11.09
CA ILE A 95 -5.45 -1.69 -10.62
C ILE A 95 -5.54 -1.62 -9.10
N ALA A 96 -4.59 -2.25 -8.40
CA ALA A 96 -4.52 -2.17 -6.94
C ALA A 96 -4.42 -0.72 -6.43
N THR A 97 -3.63 0.12 -7.11
CA THR A 97 -3.53 1.54 -6.76
C THR A 97 -4.84 2.29 -6.99
N GLU A 98 -5.53 2.05 -8.11
CA GLU A 98 -6.84 2.64 -8.38
C GLU A 98 -7.86 2.27 -7.30
N ASN A 99 -7.90 1.00 -6.89
CA ASN A 99 -8.80 0.53 -5.83
C ASN A 99 -8.46 1.15 -4.46
N ILE A 100 -7.17 1.31 -4.14
CA ILE A 100 -6.73 2.01 -2.93
C ILE A 100 -7.18 3.47 -2.96
N LEU A 101 -7.02 4.16 -4.09
CA LEU A 101 -7.49 5.54 -4.25
C LEU A 101 -9.00 5.66 -4.07
N GLN A 102 -9.79 4.71 -4.56
CA GLN A 102 -11.23 4.66 -4.30
C GLN A 102 -11.53 4.57 -2.81
N ALA A 103 -10.81 3.72 -2.07
CA ALA A 103 -10.97 3.62 -0.62
C ALA A 103 -10.56 4.91 0.11
N VAL A 104 -9.44 5.51 -0.28
CA VAL A 104 -8.97 6.80 0.26
C VAL A 104 -10.01 7.90 0.09
N GLN A 105 -10.60 8.01 -1.09
CA GLN A 105 -11.65 8.98 -1.40
C GLN A 105 -12.95 8.68 -0.66
N LYS A 106 -13.41 7.43 -0.69
CA LYS A 106 -14.65 7.00 -0.05
C LYS A 106 -14.67 7.30 1.45
N PHE A 107 -13.56 7.10 2.13
CA PHE A 107 -13.45 7.26 3.59
C PHE A 107 -12.77 8.58 4.00
N ASN A 108 -12.52 9.49 3.06
CA ASN A 108 -11.92 10.81 3.32
C ASN A 108 -10.62 10.71 4.15
N VAL A 109 -9.73 9.80 3.78
CA VAL A 109 -8.44 9.65 4.45
C VAL A 109 -7.63 10.94 4.26
N SER A 110 -7.13 11.51 5.35
CA SER A 110 -6.54 12.86 5.31
C SER A 110 -5.10 12.90 4.75
N ARG A 111 -4.39 11.77 4.79
CA ARG A 111 -2.99 11.69 4.33
C ARG A 111 -2.73 10.41 3.57
N MET A 112 -2.05 10.53 2.46
CA MET A 112 -1.60 9.41 1.65
C MET A 112 -0.12 9.58 1.32
N ILE A 113 0.66 8.53 1.50
CA ILE A 113 2.07 8.46 1.13
C ILE A 113 2.22 7.30 0.16
N HIS A 114 2.73 7.58 -1.02
CA HIS A 114 3.05 6.56 -2.02
C HIS A 114 4.55 6.32 -2.05
N ILE A 115 4.95 5.07 -1.89
CA ILE A 115 6.35 4.68 -2.05
C ILE A 115 6.59 4.39 -3.53
N SER A 116 7.19 5.37 -4.20
CA SER A 116 7.58 5.25 -5.60
C SER A 116 8.92 4.53 -5.76
N SER A 117 9.58 4.72 -6.87
CA SER A 117 10.87 4.11 -7.19
C SER A 117 11.70 5.08 -8.04
N SER A 118 13.02 5.05 -7.90
CA SER A 118 13.92 5.82 -8.77
C SER A 118 13.81 5.45 -10.25
N VAL A 119 13.26 4.29 -10.59
CA VAL A 119 13.02 3.89 -11.98
C VAL A 119 12.08 4.83 -12.73
N VAL A 120 11.22 5.60 -12.02
CA VAL A 120 10.31 6.55 -12.66
C VAL A 120 11.04 7.70 -13.36
N THR A 121 12.25 8.02 -12.92
CA THR A 121 13.13 9.06 -13.52
C THR A 121 14.13 8.48 -14.53
N SER A 122 14.17 7.15 -14.68
CA SER A 122 15.11 6.48 -15.58
C SER A 122 14.57 6.37 -17.01
N ALA A 123 15.47 6.10 -17.97
CA ALA A 123 15.11 5.74 -19.34
C ALA A 123 14.68 4.27 -19.51
N ALA A 124 14.64 3.50 -18.42
CA ALA A 124 14.23 2.11 -18.46
C ALA A 124 12.77 1.97 -18.93
N ASP A 125 12.53 0.95 -19.76
CA ASP A 125 11.26 0.69 -20.42
C ASP A 125 10.83 -0.78 -20.27
N ASP A 126 11.17 -1.40 -19.14
CA ASP A 126 10.69 -2.71 -18.75
C ASP A 126 9.30 -2.64 -18.10
N LEU A 127 8.70 -3.81 -17.87
CA LEU A 127 7.36 -3.91 -17.27
C LEU A 127 7.26 -3.22 -15.89
N TYR A 128 8.30 -3.35 -15.06
CA TYR A 128 8.33 -2.72 -13.76
C TYR A 128 8.35 -1.19 -13.88
N SER A 129 9.29 -0.65 -14.66
CA SER A 129 9.47 0.79 -14.84
C SER A 129 8.21 1.44 -15.43
N ARG A 130 7.60 0.82 -16.44
CA ARG A 130 6.35 1.28 -17.05
C ARG A 130 5.21 1.31 -16.03
N SER A 131 5.02 0.23 -15.28
CA SER A 131 3.94 0.15 -14.29
C SER A 131 4.14 1.12 -13.12
N LYS A 132 5.38 1.36 -12.68
CA LYS A 132 5.67 2.35 -11.63
C LYS A 132 5.44 3.78 -12.12
N LYS A 133 5.82 4.11 -13.35
CA LYS A 133 5.52 5.41 -13.97
C LYS A 133 4.00 5.63 -14.07
N GLN A 134 3.26 4.62 -14.48
CA GLN A 134 1.80 4.70 -14.55
C GLN A 134 1.16 4.83 -13.17
N GLN A 135 1.63 4.08 -12.19
CA GLN A 135 1.18 4.17 -10.80
C GLN A 135 1.38 5.58 -10.24
N GLU A 136 2.55 6.17 -10.41
CA GLU A 136 2.84 7.53 -9.96
C GLU A 136 1.96 8.57 -10.65
N LYS A 137 1.75 8.41 -11.97
CA LYS A 137 0.85 9.27 -12.75
C LYS A 137 -0.58 9.25 -12.18
N ILE A 138 -1.13 8.08 -11.92
CA ILE A 138 -2.47 7.91 -11.34
C ILE A 138 -2.57 8.61 -9.98
N ILE A 139 -1.57 8.47 -9.13
CA ILE A 139 -1.50 9.13 -7.82
C ILE A 139 -1.51 10.65 -7.97
N ILE A 140 -0.69 11.20 -8.87
CA ILE A 140 -0.62 12.65 -9.11
C ILE A 140 -1.95 13.17 -9.67
N GLU A 141 -2.51 12.48 -10.66
CA GLU A 141 -3.77 12.87 -11.31
C GLU A 141 -4.99 12.73 -10.39
N SER A 142 -4.90 11.97 -9.31
CA SER A 142 -5.98 11.85 -8.31
C SER A 142 -6.28 13.16 -7.59
N GLY A 143 -5.39 14.16 -7.68
CA GLY A 143 -5.53 15.44 -7.01
C GLY A 143 -5.36 15.36 -5.49
N PHE A 144 -4.93 14.22 -4.97
CA PHE A 144 -4.66 14.08 -3.55
C PHE A 144 -3.43 14.94 -3.19
N PRO A 145 -3.47 15.77 -2.13
CA PRO A 145 -2.33 16.59 -1.77
C PRO A 145 -1.11 15.71 -1.48
N CYS A 146 -0.08 15.85 -2.30
CA CYS A 146 1.24 15.30 -1.98
C CYS A 146 1.92 16.22 -0.96
N PRO A 147 2.55 15.69 0.07
CA PRO A 147 3.31 16.49 1.02
C PRO A 147 4.54 17.13 0.38
#